data_5cb705a538b8f6722d76f1d5480a3034
#
_entry.id   5cb705a538b8f6722d76f1d5480a3034
#
_cell.length_a   1.000
_cell.length_b   1.000
_cell.length_c   1.000
_cell.angle_alpha   90.00
_cell.angle_beta   90.00
_cell.angle_gamma   90.00
#
_symmetry.space_group_name_H-M   'P 1'
#
loop_
_entity.id
_entity.type
_entity.pdbx_description
1 polymer ?
#
loop_
_entity_poly.entity_id
_entity_poly.type
_entity_poly.pdbx_seq_one_letter_code
_entity_poly.pdbx_strand_id
1 'polypeptide(L)'
;MAVIEQVVAREILDSRGNPTVEVEVCLEDGTIATAAVPSGASTGMFEAVELRDGDKKRYGGKGVLQAVDNVNAKIGPAIIGYDATEQVAIDNLMLKLDGTDNKANLGANAILGVSMAVARAAAESLDLPLFLYLGGFNAKELPVPMMNILNGGAHADNNVDLQEFMIMPVGAKTFSDALRSCAEVYHTLKSVLHDKGLSTAVGDEGGFAPNLASNEEALEVICEAIKRAGYELGTDFKLALDVASSEIYKDGKYHLEGEGLSLIHI
;
A
#
# COMPACT_ATOMS: atom_id res chain seq x y z
N MET A 1 10.59 26.20 -17.34
CA MET A 1 11.39 25.16 -16.62
C MET A 1 10.78 25.04 -15.23
N ALA A 2 10.47 23.84 -14.83
CA ALA A 2 9.87 23.55 -13.52
C ALA A 2 10.98 23.40 -12.45
N VAL A 3 11.73 24.49 -12.18
CA VAL A 3 12.90 24.47 -11.30
C VAL A 3 12.48 24.34 -9.84
N ILE A 4 13.05 23.40 -9.12
CA ILE A 4 12.81 23.16 -7.69
C ILE A 4 13.44 24.31 -6.88
N GLU A 5 12.61 25.08 -6.18
CA GLU A 5 13.02 26.17 -5.31
C GLU A 5 13.12 25.75 -3.85
N GLN A 6 12.18 24.92 -3.39
CA GLN A 6 12.13 24.49 -2.00
C GLN A 6 11.59 23.06 -1.86
N VAL A 7 12.13 22.33 -0.89
CA VAL A 7 11.63 21.01 -0.47
C VAL A 7 11.53 21.00 1.04
N VAL A 8 10.35 20.67 1.56
CA VAL A 8 10.08 20.62 3.01
C VAL A 8 9.34 19.33 3.34
N ALA A 9 9.84 18.60 4.33
CA ALA A 9 9.15 17.45 4.88
C ALA A 9 8.62 17.72 6.28
N ARG A 10 7.55 17.02 6.62
CA ARG A 10 6.94 17.02 7.95
C ARG A 10 6.47 15.62 8.33
N GLU A 11 6.34 15.38 9.63
CA GLU A 11 5.69 14.18 10.15
C GLU A 11 4.18 14.43 10.22
N ILE A 12 3.41 13.50 9.68
CA ILE A 12 1.95 13.47 9.75
C ILE A 12 1.49 12.11 10.30
N LEU A 13 0.20 11.93 10.54
CA LEU A 13 -0.36 10.64 10.95
C LEU A 13 -1.10 9.97 9.79
N ASP A 14 -0.90 8.67 9.65
CA ASP A 14 -1.67 7.84 8.74
C ASP A 14 -3.08 7.51 9.29
N SER A 15 -3.90 6.77 8.54
CA SER A 15 -5.26 6.39 8.93
C SER A 15 -5.33 5.49 10.17
N ARG A 16 -4.22 4.88 10.57
CA ARG A 16 -4.08 4.04 11.78
C ARG A 16 -3.53 4.83 12.98
N GLY A 17 -3.23 6.13 12.79
CA GLY A 17 -2.62 6.99 13.81
C GLY A 17 -1.12 6.75 13.99
N ASN A 18 -0.44 6.09 13.05
CA ASN A 18 1.01 5.96 13.05
C ASN A 18 1.67 7.13 12.30
N PRO A 19 2.84 7.61 12.75
CA PRO A 19 3.59 8.63 12.03
C PRO A 19 4.02 8.17 10.64
N THR A 20 3.92 9.09 9.67
CA THR A 20 4.49 8.94 8.34
C THR A 20 5.04 10.28 7.82
N VAL A 21 5.74 10.25 6.70
CA VAL A 21 6.39 11.43 6.09
C VAL A 21 5.46 12.04 5.06
N GLU A 22 5.26 13.36 5.11
CA GLU A 22 4.73 14.15 4.01
C GLU A 22 5.81 15.08 3.50
N VAL A 23 5.96 15.17 2.18
CA VAL A 23 6.91 16.07 1.51
C VAL A 23 6.15 17.07 0.66
N GLU A 24 6.58 18.32 0.73
CA GLU A 24 6.11 19.43 -0.08
C GLU A 24 7.27 19.91 -0.96
N VAL A 25 6.99 20.10 -2.25
CA VAL A 25 7.93 20.68 -3.23
C VAL A 25 7.32 21.95 -3.80
N CYS A 26 8.09 23.04 -3.75
CA CYS A 26 7.75 24.31 -4.37
C CYS A 26 8.67 24.55 -5.57
N LEU A 27 8.11 25.00 -6.69
CA LEU A 27 8.82 25.35 -7.91
C LEU A 27 8.91 26.88 -8.07
N GLU A 28 9.90 27.36 -8.84
CA GLU A 28 10.09 28.80 -9.12
C GLU A 28 8.88 29.47 -9.83
N ASP A 29 8.04 28.69 -10.50
CA ASP A 29 6.81 29.19 -11.13
C ASP A 29 5.65 29.36 -10.14
N GLY A 30 5.86 29.05 -8.87
CA GLY A 30 4.89 29.15 -7.79
C GLY A 30 4.03 27.87 -7.62
N THR A 31 4.27 26.82 -8.40
CA THR A 31 3.60 25.53 -8.21
C THR A 31 4.04 24.90 -6.89
N ILE A 32 3.09 24.40 -6.11
CA ILE A 32 3.33 23.70 -4.84
C ILE A 32 2.58 22.37 -4.86
N ALA A 33 3.30 21.28 -4.69
CA ALA A 33 2.69 19.94 -4.60
C ALA A 33 3.19 19.16 -3.39
N THR A 34 2.31 18.33 -2.85
CA THR A 34 2.59 17.49 -1.67
C THR A 34 2.42 16.02 -1.98
N ALA A 35 3.16 15.18 -1.26
CA ALA A 35 2.96 13.74 -1.25
C ALA A 35 3.14 13.18 0.16
N ALA A 36 2.16 12.41 0.61
CA ALA A 36 2.25 11.63 1.84
C ALA A 36 2.73 10.21 1.51
N VAL A 37 3.68 9.71 2.27
CA VAL A 37 4.26 8.37 2.04
C VAL A 37 3.32 7.31 2.60
N PRO A 38 2.90 6.31 1.79
CA PRO A 38 2.15 5.19 2.33
C PRO A 38 3.04 4.33 3.21
N SER A 39 2.48 3.79 4.30
CA SER A 39 3.16 2.88 5.21
C SER A 39 2.38 1.56 5.29
N GLY A 40 3.04 0.44 5.02
CA GLY A 40 2.44 -0.89 5.10
C GLY A 40 2.14 -1.32 6.54
N ALA A 41 1.20 -2.24 6.73
CA ALA A 41 0.93 -2.88 8.01
C ALA A 41 1.91 -4.03 8.28
N SER A 42 2.31 -4.73 7.25
CA SER A 42 3.34 -5.78 7.24
C SER A 42 4.46 -5.42 6.27
N THR A 43 5.64 -6.06 6.42
CA THR A 43 6.82 -5.80 5.58
C THR A 43 7.44 -7.10 5.10
N GLY A 44 7.86 -7.15 3.82
CA GLY A 44 8.60 -8.27 3.27
C GLY A 44 10.10 -8.22 3.61
N MET A 45 10.75 -9.37 3.61
CA MET A 45 12.18 -9.50 3.95
C MET A 45 13.10 -8.67 3.05
N PHE A 46 12.70 -8.44 1.80
CA PHE A 46 13.49 -7.73 0.78
C PHE A 46 13.03 -6.30 0.52
N GLU A 47 12.12 -5.77 1.33
CA GLU A 47 11.71 -4.39 1.21
C GLU A 47 12.83 -3.41 1.55
N ALA A 48 12.78 -2.24 0.92
CA ALA A 48 13.62 -1.13 1.31
C ALA A 48 13.23 -0.61 2.71
N VAL A 49 14.19 -0.06 3.44
CA VAL A 49 14.02 0.31 4.84
C VAL A 49 13.09 1.52 4.99
N GLU A 50 11.94 1.34 5.62
CA GLU A 50 11.18 2.44 6.18
C GLU A 50 11.90 2.93 7.46
N LEU A 51 12.51 4.11 7.39
CA LEU A 51 13.31 4.63 8.50
C LEU A 51 12.41 5.11 9.63
N ARG A 52 12.54 4.47 10.80
CA ARG A 52 11.84 4.79 12.05
C ARG A 52 12.84 5.24 13.10
N ASP A 53 12.43 6.20 13.96
CA ASP A 53 13.31 6.80 14.97
C ASP A 53 13.75 5.81 16.07
N GLY A 54 12.94 4.81 16.38
CA GLY A 54 13.21 3.81 17.42
C GLY A 54 13.07 4.32 18.86
N ASP A 55 12.78 5.60 19.08
CA ASP A 55 12.55 6.15 20.42
C ASP A 55 11.22 5.67 20.99
N LYS A 56 11.29 4.73 21.91
CA LYS A 56 10.10 4.14 22.57
C LYS A 56 9.22 5.14 23.33
N LYS A 57 9.76 6.32 23.68
CA LYS A 57 9.00 7.38 24.38
C LYS A 57 8.10 8.18 23.43
N ARG A 58 8.34 8.05 22.12
CA ARG A 58 7.60 8.77 21.10
C ARG A 58 6.99 7.79 20.11
N TYR A 59 5.65 7.75 20.02
CA TYR A 59 4.88 6.81 19.18
C TYR A 59 5.33 5.34 19.30
N GLY A 60 5.78 4.91 20.48
CA GLY A 60 6.27 3.53 20.69
C GLY A 60 7.50 3.15 19.86
N GLY A 61 8.25 4.11 19.33
CA GLY A 61 9.39 3.93 18.44
C GLY A 61 9.09 4.12 16.95
N LYS A 62 7.83 4.39 16.59
CA LYS A 62 7.39 4.53 15.20
C LYS A 62 7.53 5.95 14.62
N GLY A 63 8.13 6.92 15.35
CA GLY A 63 8.40 8.27 14.86
C GLY A 63 9.23 8.26 13.57
N VAL A 64 9.14 9.34 12.76
CA VAL A 64 9.83 9.47 11.46
C VAL A 64 10.64 10.76 11.34
N LEU A 65 11.02 11.38 12.48
CA LEU A 65 11.75 12.65 12.46
C LEU A 65 13.13 12.52 11.81
N GLN A 66 13.81 11.37 11.91
CA GLN A 66 15.07 11.14 11.20
C GLN A 66 14.89 11.18 9.68
N ALA A 67 13.81 10.57 9.17
CA ALA A 67 13.48 10.62 7.74
C ALA A 67 13.11 12.04 7.30
N VAL A 68 12.35 12.77 8.12
CA VAL A 68 12.02 14.20 7.89
C VAL A 68 13.30 15.03 7.84
N ASP A 69 14.22 14.86 8.78
CA ASP A 69 15.51 15.59 8.80
C ASP A 69 16.36 15.22 7.58
N ASN A 70 16.38 13.95 7.16
CA ASN A 70 17.10 13.54 5.95
C ASN A 70 16.55 14.25 4.69
N VAL A 71 15.24 14.46 4.59
CA VAL A 71 14.68 15.28 3.50
C VAL A 71 15.12 16.73 3.63
N ASN A 72 14.91 17.35 4.80
CA ASN A 72 15.09 18.78 4.98
C ASN A 72 16.58 19.21 4.93
N ALA A 73 17.48 18.39 5.50
CA ALA A 73 18.90 18.74 5.65
C ALA A 73 19.82 18.14 4.58
N LYS A 74 19.40 17.08 3.88
CA LYS A 74 20.27 16.37 2.92
C LYS A 74 19.68 16.32 1.50
N ILE A 75 18.47 15.77 1.34
CA ILE A 75 17.87 15.58 0.00
C ILE A 75 17.46 16.93 -0.59
N GLY A 76 16.69 17.73 0.14
CA GLY A 76 16.22 19.04 -0.32
C GLY A 76 17.36 19.91 -0.85
N PRO A 77 18.40 20.22 -0.06
CA PRO A 77 19.55 21.01 -0.52
C PRO A 77 20.26 20.44 -1.75
N ALA A 78 20.22 19.13 -1.97
CA ALA A 78 20.88 18.48 -3.09
C ALA A 78 20.10 18.57 -4.41
N ILE A 79 18.76 18.75 -4.36
CA ILE A 79 17.90 18.79 -5.55
C ILE A 79 17.36 20.19 -5.87
N ILE A 80 17.55 21.17 -4.99
CA ILE A 80 17.24 22.58 -5.32
C ILE A 80 18.02 23.00 -6.57
N GLY A 81 17.31 23.66 -7.51
CA GLY A 81 17.86 24.08 -8.80
C GLY A 81 17.75 23.03 -9.91
N TYR A 82 17.33 21.80 -9.61
CA TYR A 82 17.02 20.81 -10.64
C TYR A 82 15.66 21.12 -11.29
N ASP A 83 15.52 20.71 -12.55
CA ASP A 83 14.22 20.72 -13.23
C ASP A 83 13.40 19.51 -12.75
N ALA A 84 12.22 19.76 -12.16
CA ALA A 84 11.35 18.72 -11.61
C ALA A 84 10.89 17.69 -12.67
N THR A 85 10.97 18.02 -13.96
CA THR A 85 10.66 17.07 -15.05
C THR A 85 11.74 16.02 -15.25
N GLU A 86 12.93 16.21 -14.68
CA GLU A 86 14.05 15.27 -14.76
C GLU A 86 13.98 14.20 -13.66
N GLN A 87 12.82 13.55 -13.52
CA GLN A 87 12.53 12.57 -12.47
C GLN A 87 13.65 11.53 -12.27
N VAL A 88 14.12 10.92 -13.36
CA VAL A 88 15.14 9.87 -13.30
C VAL A 88 16.48 10.40 -12.76
N ALA A 89 16.85 11.63 -13.09
CA ALA A 89 18.07 12.25 -12.60
C ALA A 89 18.00 12.53 -11.09
N ILE A 90 16.83 13.03 -10.63
CA ILE A 90 16.56 13.31 -9.22
C ILE A 90 16.55 12.01 -8.41
N ASP A 91 15.82 10.98 -8.87
CA ASP A 91 15.76 9.69 -8.19
C ASP A 91 17.15 9.04 -8.08
N ASN A 92 17.92 9.04 -9.16
CA ASN A 92 19.29 8.53 -9.15
C ASN A 92 20.22 9.32 -8.22
N LEU A 93 20.03 10.64 -8.10
CA LEU A 93 20.79 11.45 -7.16
C LEU A 93 20.47 11.04 -5.72
N MET A 94 19.19 10.86 -5.37
CA MET A 94 18.79 10.42 -4.04
C MET A 94 19.33 9.02 -3.69
N LEU A 95 19.26 8.07 -4.64
CA LEU A 95 19.85 6.74 -4.47
C LEU A 95 21.36 6.79 -4.25
N LYS A 96 22.07 7.67 -4.96
CA LYS A 96 23.50 7.88 -4.79
C LYS A 96 23.83 8.53 -3.44
N LEU A 97 23.01 9.46 -2.97
CA LEU A 97 23.15 10.08 -1.65
C LEU A 97 22.94 9.06 -0.52
N ASP A 98 22.00 8.14 -0.68
CA ASP A 98 21.80 7.05 0.27
C ASP A 98 22.98 6.09 0.29
N GLY A 99 23.41 5.61 -0.87
CA GLY A 99 24.57 4.75 -1.07
C GLY A 99 24.43 3.33 -0.56
N THR A 100 23.20 2.89 -0.19
CA THR A 100 22.91 1.51 0.23
C THR A 100 21.90 0.86 -0.72
N ASP A 101 21.93 -0.47 -0.82
CA ASP A 101 21.03 -1.21 -1.70
C ASP A 101 19.56 -1.11 -1.27
N ASN A 102 19.32 -1.01 0.03
CA ASN A 102 17.98 -1.01 0.63
C ASN A 102 17.53 0.35 1.21
N LYS A 103 18.20 1.45 0.86
CA LYS A 103 17.90 2.82 1.31
C LYS A 103 17.95 3.01 2.83
N ALA A 104 18.87 2.32 3.50
CA ALA A 104 18.94 2.31 4.96
C ALA A 104 19.48 3.62 5.57
N ASN A 105 20.25 4.44 4.81
CA ASN A 105 20.85 5.66 5.34
C ASN A 105 19.89 6.85 5.35
N LEU A 106 19.11 7.04 4.27
CA LEU A 106 18.15 8.15 4.18
C LEU A 106 16.73 7.72 4.58
N GLY A 107 16.40 6.45 4.34
CA GLY A 107 15.08 5.90 4.47
C GLY A 107 14.32 5.88 3.13
N ALA A 108 13.70 4.74 2.82
CA ALA A 108 12.85 4.61 1.63
C ALA A 108 11.66 5.58 1.69
N ASN A 109 11.12 5.83 2.89
CA ASN A 109 10.06 6.81 3.11
C ASN A 109 10.49 8.24 2.76
N ALA A 110 11.70 8.66 3.15
CA ALA A 110 12.24 9.97 2.78
C ALA A 110 12.41 10.10 1.26
N ILE A 111 13.04 9.11 0.61
CA ILE A 111 13.30 9.11 -0.83
C ILE A 111 11.99 9.07 -1.63
N LEU A 112 11.06 8.19 -1.26
CA LEU A 112 9.77 8.05 -1.95
C LEU A 112 8.91 9.30 -1.80
N GLY A 113 8.90 9.92 -0.62
CA GLY A 113 8.16 11.17 -0.38
C GLY A 113 8.60 12.28 -1.33
N VAL A 114 9.92 12.47 -1.48
CA VAL A 114 10.47 13.47 -2.41
C VAL A 114 10.17 13.09 -3.86
N SER A 115 10.40 11.85 -4.27
CA SER A 115 10.15 11.38 -5.64
C SER A 115 8.70 11.59 -6.06
N MET A 116 7.73 11.25 -5.20
CA MET A 116 6.31 11.46 -5.47
C MET A 116 5.92 12.95 -5.51
N ALA A 117 6.45 13.77 -4.60
CA ALA A 117 6.14 15.19 -4.56
C ALA A 117 6.70 15.92 -5.79
N VAL A 118 7.92 15.57 -6.23
CA VAL A 118 8.53 16.08 -7.47
C VAL A 118 7.68 15.72 -8.70
N ALA A 119 7.26 14.47 -8.83
CA ALA A 119 6.41 14.04 -9.95
C ALA A 119 5.08 14.81 -10.00
N ARG A 120 4.47 15.05 -8.83
CA ARG A 120 3.24 15.86 -8.73
C ARG A 120 3.46 17.32 -9.09
N ALA A 121 4.54 17.93 -8.57
CA ALA A 121 4.88 19.31 -8.88
C ALA A 121 5.16 19.49 -10.38
N ALA A 122 5.91 18.57 -10.99
CA ALA A 122 6.18 18.59 -12.43
C ALA A 122 4.89 18.48 -13.26
N ALA A 123 3.99 17.55 -12.88
CA ALA A 123 2.71 17.37 -13.57
C ALA A 123 1.85 18.64 -13.48
N GLU A 124 1.75 19.26 -12.29
CA GLU A 124 0.97 20.46 -12.06
C GLU A 124 1.55 21.67 -12.78
N SER A 125 2.87 21.86 -12.78
CA SER A 125 3.56 22.93 -13.53
C SER A 125 3.34 22.81 -15.05
N LEU A 126 3.10 21.60 -15.55
CA LEU A 126 2.77 21.35 -16.96
C LEU A 126 1.27 21.37 -17.25
N ASP A 127 0.42 21.70 -16.27
CA ASP A 127 -1.04 21.64 -16.36
C ASP A 127 -1.55 20.27 -16.83
N LEU A 128 -0.90 19.18 -16.36
CA LEU A 128 -1.24 17.79 -16.68
C LEU A 128 -1.74 17.05 -15.44
N PRO A 129 -2.81 16.26 -15.56
CA PRO A 129 -3.15 15.27 -14.55
C PRO A 129 -1.98 14.29 -14.34
N LEU A 130 -1.70 13.92 -13.09
CA LEU A 130 -0.56 13.04 -12.76
C LEU A 130 -0.55 11.74 -13.58
N PHE A 131 -1.71 11.13 -13.82
CA PHE A 131 -1.78 9.89 -14.60
C PHE A 131 -1.33 10.07 -16.06
N LEU A 132 -1.59 11.23 -16.67
CA LEU A 132 -1.09 11.55 -18.01
C LEU A 132 0.39 11.87 -18.00
N TYR A 133 0.88 12.57 -16.99
CA TYR A 133 2.31 12.86 -16.83
C TYR A 133 3.14 11.58 -16.70
N LEU A 134 2.68 10.62 -15.86
CA LEU A 134 3.39 9.36 -15.65
C LEU A 134 3.20 8.36 -16.79
N GLY A 135 1.99 8.21 -17.30
CA GLY A 135 1.63 7.19 -18.28
C GLY A 135 1.64 7.64 -19.74
N GLY A 136 1.84 8.95 -19.97
CA GLY A 136 1.76 9.54 -21.30
C GLY A 136 0.35 9.50 -21.88
N PHE A 137 0.23 9.91 -23.16
CA PHE A 137 -1.08 10.02 -23.83
C PHE A 137 -1.81 8.68 -24.06
N ASN A 138 -1.17 7.56 -23.79
CA ASN A 138 -1.82 6.23 -23.84
C ASN A 138 -2.37 5.75 -22.48
N ALA A 139 -2.25 6.54 -21.42
CA ALA A 139 -2.81 6.24 -20.10
C ALA A 139 -4.35 6.49 -20.09
N LYS A 140 -5.12 5.53 -20.58
CA LYS A 140 -6.57 5.64 -20.78
C LYS A 140 -7.38 4.49 -20.20
N GLU A 141 -6.71 3.48 -19.64
CA GLU A 141 -7.36 2.31 -19.07
C GLU A 141 -7.12 2.26 -17.56
N LEU A 142 -8.20 2.10 -16.79
CA LEU A 142 -8.12 1.83 -15.37
C LEU A 142 -7.84 0.33 -15.14
N PRO A 143 -7.03 -0.02 -14.14
CA PRO A 143 -6.84 -1.42 -13.78
C PRO A 143 -8.12 -2.04 -13.22
N VAL A 144 -8.27 -3.36 -13.34
CA VAL A 144 -9.27 -4.09 -12.58
C VAL A 144 -8.93 -3.96 -11.09
N PRO A 145 -9.85 -3.48 -10.23
CA PRO A 145 -9.55 -3.35 -8.81
C PRO A 145 -9.38 -4.74 -8.16
N MET A 146 -8.42 -4.84 -7.24
CA MET A 146 -8.31 -5.94 -6.28
C MET A 146 -8.85 -5.43 -4.94
N MET A 147 -10.00 -5.94 -4.52
CA MET A 147 -10.63 -5.51 -3.27
C MET A 147 -10.39 -6.56 -2.19
N ASN A 148 -9.64 -6.20 -1.16
CA ASN A 148 -9.45 -7.04 0.03
C ASN A 148 -10.73 -7.02 0.87
N ILE A 149 -11.36 -8.19 1.06
CA ILE A 149 -12.65 -8.32 1.76
C ILE A 149 -12.61 -9.26 2.97
N LEU A 150 -11.54 -10.04 3.12
CA LEU A 150 -11.32 -10.90 4.28
C LEU A 150 -9.82 -10.91 4.62
N ASN A 151 -9.50 -10.75 5.89
CA ASN A 151 -8.13 -10.65 6.39
C ASN A 151 -7.78 -11.79 7.33
N GLY A 152 -6.50 -12.18 7.31
CA GLY A 152 -5.85 -13.03 8.29
C GLY A 152 -4.41 -12.57 8.54
N GLY A 153 -3.55 -13.45 9.01
CA GLY A 153 -2.15 -13.18 9.27
C GLY A 153 -1.92 -11.93 10.12
N ALA A 154 -0.95 -11.11 9.75
CA ALA A 154 -0.62 -9.88 10.47
C ALA A 154 -1.70 -8.79 10.40
N HIS A 155 -2.67 -8.89 9.48
CA HIS A 155 -3.73 -7.89 9.27
C HIS A 155 -4.99 -8.14 10.12
N ALA A 156 -5.07 -9.25 10.86
CA ALA A 156 -6.24 -9.61 11.66
C ALA A 156 -5.88 -10.39 12.93
N ASP A 157 -6.62 -10.13 14.00
CA ASP A 157 -6.53 -10.93 15.23
C ASP A 157 -7.50 -12.12 15.15
N ASN A 158 -7.13 -13.11 14.33
CA ASN A 158 -7.89 -14.34 14.11
C ASN A 158 -6.93 -15.51 13.83
N ASN A 159 -7.48 -16.68 13.47
CA ASN A 159 -6.73 -17.89 13.20
C ASN A 159 -6.49 -18.20 11.70
N VAL A 160 -6.78 -17.27 10.82
CA VAL A 160 -6.53 -17.42 9.37
C VAL A 160 -5.09 -17.03 9.08
N ASP A 161 -4.31 -17.90 8.43
CA ASP A 161 -2.86 -17.68 8.25
C ASP A 161 -2.53 -16.74 7.08
N LEU A 162 -3.29 -16.82 5.97
CA LEU A 162 -3.07 -15.99 4.80
C LEU A 162 -3.56 -14.56 5.06
N GLN A 163 -2.79 -13.56 4.62
CA GLN A 163 -2.96 -12.19 5.03
C GLN A 163 -4.18 -11.51 4.38
N GLU A 164 -4.37 -11.70 3.06
CA GLU A 164 -5.43 -11.04 2.31
C GLU A 164 -6.13 -11.97 1.34
N PHE A 165 -7.46 -11.88 1.34
CA PHE A 165 -8.33 -12.54 0.38
C PHE A 165 -9.10 -11.48 -0.40
N MET A 166 -8.81 -11.39 -1.69
CA MET A 166 -9.30 -10.34 -2.57
C MET A 166 -10.24 -10.87 -3.63
N ILE A 167 -11.21 -10.03 -4.02
CA ILE A 167 -12.08 -10.24 -5.18
C ILE A 167 -11.68 -9.28 -6.30
N MET A 168 -11.77 -9.76 -7.55
CA MET A 168 -11.46 -9.02 -8.76
C MET A 168 -12.66 -9.06 -9.70
N PRO A 169 -13.36 -7.94 -9.95
CA PRO A 169 -14.56 -7.86 -10.78
C PRO A 169 -14.21 -7.82 -12.28
N VAL A 170 -13.69 -8.92 -12.81
CA VAL A 170 -13.17 -9.03 -14.19
C VAL A 170 -14.25 -8.95 -15.28
N GLY A 171 -15.52 -9.22 -14.93
CA GLY A 171 -16.65 -9.15 -15.85
C GLY A 171 -17.27 -7.75 -15.99
N ALA A 172 -16.89 -6.79 -15.13
CA ALA A 172 -17.44 -5.45 -15.14
C ALA A 172 -16.95 -4.65 -16.36
N LYS A 173 -17.86 -3.90 -17.00
CA LYS A 173 -17.53 -3.09 -18.20
C LYS A 173 -17.00 -1.72 -17.86
N THR A 174 -17.27 -1.19 -16.67
CA THR A 174 -16.82 0.11 -16.19
C THR A 174 -16.24 -0.02 -14.80
N PHE A 175 -15.35 0.91 -14.41
CA PHE A 175 -14.81 0.95 -13.05
C PHE A 175 -15.91 1.19 -12.00
N SER A 176 -16.92 2.00 -12.32
CA SER A 176 -18.06 2.24 -11.42
C SER A 176 -18.86 0.98 -11.16
N ASP A 177 -19.11 0.16 -12.19
CA ASP A 177 -19.77 -1.14 -12.03
C ASP A 177 -18.90 -2.13 -11.27
N ALA A 178 -17.58 -2.12 -11.54
CA ALA A 178 -16.61 -2.91 -10.82
C ALA A 178 -16.65 -2.62 -9.30
N LEU A 179 -16.56 -1.35 -8.93
CA LEU A 179 -16.60 -0.93 -7.53
C LEU A 179 -17.95 -1.26 -6.87
N ARG A 180 -19.07 -1.00 -7.57
CA ARG A 180 -20.42 -1.32 -7.10
C ARG A 180 -20.56 -2.81 -6.81
N SER A 181 -20.21 -3.67 -7.76
CA SER A 181 -20.32 -5.11 -7.61
C SER A 181 -19.45 -5.65 -6.48
N CYS A 182 -18.22 -5.10 -6.29
CA CYS A 182 -17.39 -5.42 -5.15
C CYS A 182 -18.07 -5.07 -3.81
N ALA A 183 -18.68 -3.88 -3.71
CA ALA A 183 -19.38 -3.46 -2.51
C ALA A 183 -20.59 -4.37 -2.21
N GLU A 184 -21.34 -4.78 -3.24
CA GLU A 184 -22.46 -5.71 -3.11
C GLU A 184 -22.00 -7.09 -2.59
N VAL A 185 -20.89 -7.63 -3.12
CA VAL A 185 -20.29 -8.87 -2.62
C VAL A 185 -19.81 -8.73 -1.19
N TYR A 186 -19.12 -7.60 -0.85
CA TYR A 186 -18.65 -7.33 0.50
C TYR A 186 -19.79 -7.31 1.53
N HIS A 187 -20.89 -6.61 1.23
CA HIS A 187 -22.06 -6.59 2.11
C HIS A 187 -22.76 -7.95 2.19
N THR A 188 -22.77 -8.71 1.10
CA THR A 188 -23.29 -10.09 1.10
C THR A 188 -22.42 -11.01 1.94
N LEU A 189 -21.08 -10.86 1.88
CA LEU A 189 -20.15 -11.61 2.74
C LEU A 189 -20.43 -11.34 4.23
N LYS A 190 -20.73 -10.09 4.61
CA LYS A 190 -21.16 -9.77 5.98
C LYS A 190 -22.37 -10.60 6.40
N SER A 191 -23.36 -10.75 5.51
CA SER A 191 -24.55 -11.54 5.78
C SER A 191 -24.24 -13.04 5.88
N VAL A 192 -23.38 -13.57 4.99
CA VAL A 192 -22.91 -14.97 5.04
C VAL A 192 -22.24 -15.28 6.36
N LEU A 193 -21.32 -14.43 6.81
CA LEU A 193 -20.61 -14.61 8.08
C LEU A 193 -21.59 -14.53 9.27
N HIS A 194 -22.51 -13.57 9.27
CA HIS A 194 -23.51 -13.44 10.31
C HIS A 194 -24.42 -14.68 10.39
N ASP A 195 -24.91 -15.19 9.25
CA ASP A 195 -25.76 -16.40 9.20
C ASP A 195 -25.03 -17.64 9.76
N LYS A 196 -23.71 -17.69 9.59
CA LYS A 196 -22.85 -18.75 10.16
C LYS A 196 -22.47 -18.52 11.63
N GLY A 197 -22.91 -17.40 12.25
CA GLY A 197 -22.55 -17.03 13.62
C GLY A 197 -21.10 -16.58 13.78
N LEU A 198 -20.44 -16.16 12.69
CA LEU A 198 -19.06 -15.72 12.66
C LEU A 198 -18.94 -14.20 12.89
N SER A 199 -17.75 -13.76 13.35
CA SER A 199 -17.47 -12.34 13.55
C SER A 199 -17.53 -11.56 12.23
N THR A 200 -18.13 -10.36 12.30
CA THR A 200 -18.11 -9.37 11.21
C THR A 200 -17.27 -8.14 11.58
N ALA A 201 -16.41 -8.24 12.59
CA ALA A 201 -15.37 -7.26 12.84
C ALA A 201 -14.37 -7.25 11.68
N VAL A 202 -13.73 -6.08 11.47
CA VAL A 202 -12.80 -5.89 10.37
C VAL A 202 -11.36 -5.85 10.87
N GLY A 203 -10.44 -6.29 10.03
CA GLY A 203 -9.00 -6.16 10.24
C GLY A 203 -8.47 -4.76 9.85
N ASP A 204 -7.16 -4.64 9.83
CA ASP A 204 -6.46 -3.36 9.62
C ASP A 204 -6.73 -2.71 8.25
N GLU A 205 -7.09 -3.51 7.25
CA GLU A 205 -7.37 -3.05 5.88
C GLU A 205 -8.85 -3.12 5.48
N GLY A 206 -9.74 -3.28 6.46
CA GLY A 206 -11.19 -3.22 6.25
C GLY A 206 -11.84 -4.51 5.77
N GLY A 207 -11.09 -5.59 5.49
CA GLY A 207 -11.64 -6.93 5.30
C GLY A 207 -12.18 -7.52 6.60
N PHE A 208 -13.18 -8.40 6.53
CA PHE A 208 -13.68 -9.10 7.72
C PHE A 208 -12.60 -10.03 8.31
N ALA A 209 -12.61 -10.19 9.62
CA ALA A 209 -11.64 -10.97 10.37
C ALA A 209 -12.31 -12.08 11.21
N PRO A 210 -13.04 -13.03 10.61
CA PRO A 210 -13.62 -14.15 11.33
C PRO A 210 -12.56 -15.17 11.73
N ASN A 211 -12.84 -15.97 12.78
CA ASN A 211 -12.16 -17.24 12.98
C ASN A 211 -12.80 -18.28 12.07
N LEU A 212 -11.99 -19.00 11.31
CA LEU A 212 -12.43 -20.02 10.35
C LEU A 212 -11.68 -21.33 10.60
N ALA A 213 -12.19 -22.44 10.09
CA ALA A 213 -11.56 -23.74 10.28
C ALA A 213 -10.27 -23.90 9.43
N SER A 214 -10.17 -23.17 8.31
CA SER A 214 -9.01 -23.23 7.41
C SER A 214 -8.95 -21.99 6.51
N ASN A 215 -7.82 -21.81 5.82
CA ASN A 215 -7.68 -20.84 4.74
C ASN A 215 -8.61 -21.17 3.55
N GLU A 216 -8.91 -22.47 3.34
CA GLU A 216 -9.87 -22.91 2.32
C GLU A 216 -11.29 -22.44 2.66
N GLU A 217 -11.73 -22.52 3.92
CA GLU A 217 -13.04 -22.01 4.34
C GLU A 217 -13.17 -20.50 4.09
N ALA A 218 -12.07 -19.74 4.19
CA ALA A 218 -12.08 -18.31 3.82
C ALA A 218 -12.45 -18.11 2.34
N LEU A 219 -11.90 -18.92 1.46
CA LEU A 219 -12.27 -18.91 0.03
C LEU A 219 -13.70 -19.36 -0.20
N GLU A 220 -14.16 -20.39 0.51
CA GLU A 220 -15.53 -20.91 0.38
C GLU A 220 -16.60 -19.88 0.76
N VAL A 221 -16.42 -19.15 1.88
CA VAL A 221 -17.37 -18.11 2.30
C VAL A 221 -17.41 -16.94 1.31
N ILE A 222 -16.27 -16.61 0.70
CA ILE A 222 -16.20 -15.60 -0.36
C ILE A 222 -16.92 -16.07 -1.62
N CYS A 223 -16.70 -17.32 -2.05
CA CYS A 223 -17.39 -17.93 -3.20
C CYS A 223 -18.90 -17.97 -2.96
N GLU A 224 -19.34 -18.31 -1.74
CA GLU A 224 -20.75 -18.27 -1.35
C GLU A 224 -21.32 -16.85 -1.45
N ALA A 225 -20.56 -15.84 -0.97
CA ALA A 225 -20.98 -14.45 -1.04
C ALA A 225 -21.13 -13.94 -2.48
N ILE A 226 -20.18 -14.26 -3.37
CA ILE A 226 -20.24 -13.91 -4.80
C ILE A 226 -21.52 -14.49 -5.41
N LYS A 227 -21.80 -15.77 -5.17
CA LYS A 227 -22.99 -16.46 -5.69
C LYS A 227 -24.28 -15.87 -5.12
N ARG A 228 -24.34 -15.62 -3.80
CA ARG A 228 -25.52 -15.02 -3.15
C ARG A 228 -25.79 -13.58 -3.62
N ALA A 229 -24.75 -12.85 -3.98
CA ALA A 229 -24.83 -11.51 -4.56
C ALA A 229 -25.34 -11.53 -6.03
N GLY A 230 -25.50 -12.71 -6.63
CA GLY A 230 -26.00 -12.88 -8.00
C GLY A 230 -24.93 -12.84 -9.08
N TYR A 231 -23.68 -13.02 -8.71
CA TYR A 231 -22.53 -13.05 -9.62
C TYR A 231 -21.96 -14.46 -9.82
N GLU A 232 -21.26 -14.65 -10.93
CA GLU A 232 -20.64 -15.92 -11.31
C GLU A 232 -19.12 -15.87 -11.11
N LEU A 233 -18.58 -16.84 -10.32
CA LEU A 233 -17.15 -17.01 -10.15
C LEU A 233 -16.50 -17.49 -11.45
N GLY A 234 -15.38 -16.90 -11.83
CA GLY A 234 -14.67 -17.18 -13.08
C GLY A 234 -15.06 -16.27 -14.24
N THR A 235 -16.32 -15.86 -14.30
CA THR A 235 -16.85 -14.96 -15.34
C THR A 235 -16.93 -13.52 -14.87
N ASP A 236 -17.65 -13.25 -13.77
CA ASP A 236 -17.82 -11.91 -13.22
C ASP A 236 -16.68 -11.57 -12.24
N PHE A 237 -16.31 -12.54 -11.41
CA PHE A 237 -15.28 -12.37 -10.39
C PHE A 237 -14.19 -13.44 -10.49
N LYS A 238 -12.96 -13.02 -10.20
CA LYS A 238 -11.84 -13.89 -9.83
C LYS A 238 -11.40 -13.59 -8.41
N LEU A 239 -10.64 -14.52 -7.83
CA LEU A 239 -10.03 -14.37 -6.52
C LEU A 239 -8.55 -14.08 -6.67
N ALA A 240 -8.00 -13.28 -5.75
CA ALA A 240 -6.58 -13.06 -5.59
C ALA A 240 -6.20 -13.17 -4.11
N LEU A 241 -4.96 -13.56 -3.84
CA LEU A 241 -4.45 -13.76 -2.50
C LEU A 241 -3.15 -12.96 -2.31
N ASP A 242 -2.99 -12.37 -1.15
CA ASP A 242 -1.68 -12.04 -0.61
C ASP A 242 -1.39 -12.96 0.58
N VAL A 243 -0.43 -13.83 0.38
CA VAL A 243 -0.06 -14.85 1.38
C VAL A 243 0.85 -14.27 2.46
N ALA A 244 1.57 -13.17 2.16
CA ALA A 244 2.63 -12.61 2.99
C ALA A 244 3.64 -13.70 3.45
N SER A 245 4.17 -14.44 2.47
CA SER A 245 4.91 -15.68 2.68
C SER A 245 6.13 -15.55 3.60
N SER A 246 6.72 -14.36 3.74
CA SER A 246 7.81 -14.09 4.68
C SER A 246 7.39 -14.26 6.14
N GLU A 247 6.12 -13.97 6.46
CA GLU A 247 5.59 -14.07 7.83
C GLU A 247 5.40 -15.52 8.27
N ILE A 248 5.04 -16.41 7.34
CA ILE A 248 4.78 -17.83 7.62
C ILE A 248 5.99 -18.73 7.36
N TYR A 249 7.11 -18.18 6.80
CA TYR A 249 8.31 -18.96 6.51
C TYR A 249 9.29 -18.99 7.67
N LYS A 250 9.56 -20.17 8.20
CA LYS A 250 10.50 -20.38 9.31
C LYS A 250 11.21 -21.74 9.18
N ASP A 251 12.51 -21.77 9.43
CA ASP A 251 13.32 -23.00 9.46
C ASP A 251 13.19 -23.87 8.18
N GLY A 252 13.12 -23.22 7.01
CA GLY A 252 13.03 -23.90 5.71
C GLY A 252 11.65 -24.43 5.34
N LYS A 253 10.60 -24.05 6.09
CA LYS A 253 9.21 -24.47 5.87
C LYS A 253 8.23 -23.32 5.98
N TYR A 254 7.07 -23.49 5.39
CA TYR A 254 5.92 -22.61 5.60
C TYR A 254 5.03 -23.21 6.69
N HIS A 255 4.70 -22.41 7.69
CA HIS A 255 3.89 -22.80 8.84
C HIS A 255 2.52 -22.15 8.74
N LEU A 256 1.47 -22.95 8.62
CA LEU A 256 0.08 -22.52 8.71
C LEU A 256 -0.39 -22.89 10.13
N GLU A 257 -0.15 -21.97 11.07
CA GLU A 257 -0.36 -22.23 12.51
C GLU A 257 -1.83 -22.45 12.84
N GLY A 258 -2.72 -21.73 12.15
CA GLY A 258 -4.18 -21.85 12.31
C GLY A 258 -4.71 -23.23 11.92
N GLU A 259 -4.02 -23.92 11.01
CA GLU A 259 -4.39 -25.27 10.54
C GLU A 259 -3.48 -26.36 11.16
N GLY A 260 -2.45 -25.99 11.91
CA GLY A 260 -1.46 -26.93 12.46
C GLY A 260 -0.60 -27.61 11.40
N LEU A 261 -0.44 -26.99 10.23
CA LEU A 261 0.30 -27.51 9.08
C LEU A 261 1.70 -26.92 8.99
N SER A 262 2.65 -27.75 8.52
CA SER A 262 4.02 -27.32 8.19
C SER A 262 4.38 -27.91 6.83
N LEU A 263 4.58 -27.03 5.84
CA LEU A 263 4.74 -27.38 4.44
C LEU A 263 6.11 -26.97 3.93
N ILE A 264 6.69 -27.76 3.02
CA ILE A 264 7.93 -27.42 2.30
C ILE A 264 7.58 -26.61 1.03
N HIS A 265 6.43 -26.88 0.44
CA HIS A 265 5.89 -26.17 -0.72
C HIS A 265 4.46 -25.73 -0.43
N ILE A 266 4.09 -24.57 -0.94
CA ILE A 266 2.71 -24.09 -0.96
C ILE A 266 2.11 -24.35 -2.34
#